data_12eeabe061fd846e7d66746b573a9fe5
#
_entry.id   12eeabe061fd846e7d66746b573a9fe5
#
_cell.length_a   1.000
_cell.length_b   1.000
_cell.length_c   1.000
_cell.angle_alpha   90.00
_cell.angle_beta   90.00
_cell.angle_gamma   90.00
#
_symmetry.space_group_name_H-M   'P 1'
#
loop_
_entity.id
_entity.type
_entity.pdbx_description
1 polymer ?
#
loop_
_entity_poly.entity_id
_entity_poly.type
_entity_poly.pdbx_seq_one_letter_code
_entity_poly.pdbx_strand_id
1 'polypeptide(L)'
;MENMDIIDVDLVPVFTFKPELLKFYPEIWNNIHEPKWLNGHTNDFKKDVNAALAKHFLIVPKPLEGSSAWRLDFHDAEIQIIKSKQCAKPVIKLLKLFRDGSRAQIMKPLFSYSLKTIGKILGYYLL
;
A
#
# COMPACT_ATOMS: atom_id res chain seq x y z
N MET A 1 15.08 28.24 -25.31
CA MET A 1 15.48 27.56 -24.07
C MET A 1 14.70 26.27 -24.00
N GLU A 2 15.35 25.17 -24.17
CA GLU A 2 14.74 23.87 -23.91
C GLU A 2 14.48 23.79 -22.41
N ASN A 3 13.21 23.60 -22.03
CA ASN A 3 12.85 23.24 -20.66
C ASN A 3 13.46 21.86 -20.41
N MET A 4 14.56 21.82 -19.67
CA MET A 4 15.03 20.57 -19.12
C MET A 4 14.03 20.14 -18.05
N ASP A 5 13.23 19.12 -18.36
CA ASP A 5 12.40 18.47 -17.36
C ASP A 5 13.31 17.87 -16.29
N ILE A 6 13.29 18.46 -15.11
CA ILE A 6 14.03 17.93 -13.95
C ILE A 6 13.24 16.74 -13.45
N ILE A 7 13.83 15.55 -13.57
CA ILE A 7 13.26 14.33 -13.00
C ILE A 7 13.85 14.16 -11.61
N ASP A 8 13.02 14.33 -10.59
CA ASP A 8 13.39 14.00 -9.21
C ASP A 8 13.35 12.48 -9.00
N VAL A 9 14.47 11.92 -8.57
CA VAL A 9 14.60 10.49 -8.28
C VAL A 9 14.92 10.32 -6.81
N ASP A 10 14.01 9.70 -6.07
CA ASP A 10 14.22 9.28 -4.70
C ASP A 10 14.85 7.89 -4.64
N LEU A 11 16.06 7.82 -4.10
CA LEU A 11 16.74 6.55 -3.81
C LEU A 11 16.55 6.20 -2.35
N VAL A 12 15.75 5.18 -2.07
CA VAL A 12 15.48 4.72 -0.70
C VAL A 12 16.14 3.36 -0.50
N PRO A 13 17.21 3.26 0.31
CA PRO A 13 17.78 1.97 0.68
C PRO A 13 16.78 1.20 1.54
N VAL A 14 16.64 -0.11 1.31
CA VAL A 14 15.72 -0.98 2.06
C VAL A 14 16.42 -2.26 2.47
N PHE A 15 16.00 -2.82 3.60
CA PHE A 15 16.34 -4.20 3.97
C PHE A 15 15.20 -5.13 3.57
N THR A 16 15.55 -6.28 3.01
CA THR A 16 14.60 -7.29 2.57
C THR A 16 14.60 -8.46 3.53
N PHE A 17 13.42 -8.87 3.99
CA PHE A 17 13.26 -9.97 4.94
C PHE A 17 12.23 -10.98 4.46
N LYS A 18 12.42 -12.23 4.88
CA LYS A 18 11.45 -13.30 4.63
C LYS A 18 10.23 -13.17 5.56
N PRO A 19 9.02 -13.46 5.09
CA PRO A 19 7.80 -13.29 5.88
C PRO A 19 7.74 -14.20 7.12
N GLU A 20 8.51 -15.29 7.15
CA GLU A 20 8.58 -16.18 8.32
C GLU A 20 9.00 -15.44 9.60
N LEU A 21 9.78 -14.38 9.47
CA LEU A 21 10.16 -13.55 10.62
C LEU A 21 8.95 -12.88 11.28
N LEU A 22 7.91 -12.54 10.52
CA LEU A 22 6.71 -11.91 11.06
C LEU A 22 5.89 -12.85 11.95
N LYS A 23 6.06 -14.17 11.82
CA LYS A 23 5.38 -15.16 12.67
C LYS A 23 5.81 -15.04 14.13
N PHE A 24 7.00 -14.51 14.40
CA PHE A 24 7.47 -14.21 15.76
C PHE A 24 6.79 -12.96 16.36
N TYR A 25 6.02 -12.23 15.54
CA TYR A 25 5.29 -11.02 15.93
C TYR A 25 3.80 -11.20 15.61
N PRO A 26 3.06 -11.97 16.42
CA PRO A 26 1.69 -12.36 16.12
C PRO A 26 0.75 -11.17 15.91
N GLU A 27 0.97 -10.06 16.59
CA GLU A 27 0.17 -8.85 16.42
C GLU A 27 0.30 -8.28 15.00
N ILE A 28 1.52 -8.23 14.47
CA ILE A 28 1.77 -7.78 13.09
C ILE A 28 1.19 -8.78 12.11
N TRP A 29 1.44 -10.07 12.32
CA TRP A 29 0.96 -11.15 11.46
C TRP A 29 -0.56 -11.16 11.35
N ASN A 30 -1.27 -11.05 12.46
CA ASN A 30 -2.72 -11.04 12.50
C ASN A 30 -3.30 -9.79 11.83
N ASN A 31 -2.71 -8.62 12.04
CA ASN A 31 -3.15 -7.39 11.39
C ASN A 31 -3.01 -7.41 9.87
N ILE A 32 -2.02 -8.13 9.34
CA ILE A 32 -1.84 -8.30 7.89
C ILE A 32 -2.90 -9.26 7.33
N HIS A 33 -3.18 -10.36 8.03
CA HIS A 33 -4.05 -11.42 7.54
C HIS A 33 -5.54 -11.17 7.81
N GLU A 34 -5.87 -10.42 8.82
CA GLU A 34 -7.25 -10.17 9.26
C GLU A 34 -7.48 -8.68 9.60
N PRO A 35 -7.33 -7.78 8.62
CA PRO A 35 -7.60 -6.37 8.87
C PRO A 35 -9.10 -6.17 9.18
N LYS A 36 -9.38 -5.36 10.19
CA LYS A 36 -10.75 -5.15 10.70
C LYS A 36 -11.76 -4.65 9.66
N TRP A 37 -11.29 -3.97 8.60
CA TRP A 37 -12.14 -3.45 7.53
C TRP A 37 -12.59 -4.51 6.52
N LEU A 38 -12.07 -5.73 6.59
CA LEU A 38 -12.25 -6.75 5.57
C LEU A 38 -13.48 -7.64 5.79
N ASN A 39 -14.43 -7.19 6.50
CA ASN A 39 -15.62 -7.95 6.89
C ASN A 39 -16.25 -8.72 5.71
N GLY A 40 -16.30 -10.05 5.80
CA GLY A 40 -16.88 -10.93 4.78
C GLY A 40 -15.97 -11.34 3.60
N HIS A 41 -14.82 -10.68 3.40
CA HIS A 41 -13.89 -10.98 2.29
C HIS A 41 -12.55 -11.57 2.75
N THR A 42 -12.52 -12.15 3.92
CA THR A 42 -11.30 -12.61 4.59
C THR A 42 -10.53 -13.66 3.79
N ASN A 43 -11.23 -14.60 3.14
CA ASN A 43 -10.59 -15.69 2.42
C ASN A 43 -9.86 -15.19 1.16
N ASP A 44 -10.49 -14.32 0.39
CA ASP A 44 -9.89 -13.74 -0.83
C ASP A 44 -8.67 -12.89 -0.49
N PHE A 45 -8.80 -12.08 0.56
CA PHE A 45 -7.70 -11.26 1.04
C PHE A 45 -6.54 -12.12 1.56
N LYS A 46 -6.81 -13.14 2.37
CA LYS A 46 -5.78 -14.07 2.85
C LYS A 46 -5.03 -14.73 1.70
N LYS A 47 -5.75 -15.15 0.65
CA LYS A 47 -5.15 -15.72 -0.55
C LYS A 47 -4.18 -14.73 -1.23
N ASP A 48 -4.63 -13.49 -1.43
CA ASP A 48 -3.84 -12.45 -2.06
C ASP A 48 -2.60 -12.09 -1.22
N VAL A 49 -2.76 -11.94 0.09
CA VAL A 49 -1.67 -11.64 1.02
C VAL A 49 -0.67 -12.80 1.10
N ASN A 50 -1.14 -14.03 1.19
CA ASN A 50 -0.26 -15.21 1.23
C ASN A 50 0.56 -15.32 -0.06
N ALA A 51 -0.04 -15.09 -1.22
CA ALA A 51 0.67 -15.08 -2.49
C ALA A 51 1.74 -13.97 -2.54
N ALA A 52 1.46 -12.82 -1.95
CA ALA A 52 2.38 -11.70 -1.90
C ALA A 52 3.50 -11.89 -0.88
N LEU A 53 3.17 -12.36 0.32
CA LEU A 53 4.13 -12.62 1.40
C LEU A 53 4.99 -13.87 1.16
N ALA A 54 4.66 -14.70 0.17
CA ALA A 54 5.53 -15.80 -0.22
C ALA A 54 6.92 -15.34 -0.69
N LYS A 55 7.05 -14.07 -1.06
CA LYS A 55 8.33 -13.52 -1.53
C LYS A 55 9.13 -12.90 -0.40
N HIS A 56 8.78 -11.73 0.05
CA HIS A 56 9.49 -10.96 1.09
C HIS A 56 8.73 -9.68 1.47
N PHE A 57 9.13 -9.06 2.56
CA PHE A 57 8.73 -7.71 2.95
C PHE A 57 9.95 -6.82 3.12
N LEU A 58 9.73 -5.52 3.16
CA LEU A 58 10.78 -4.52 3.26
C LEU A 58 10.75 -3.82 4.62
N ILE A 59 11.94 -3.48 5.11
CA ILE A 59 12.10 -2.51 6.21
C ILE A 59 12.74 -1.27 5.62
N VAL A 60 12.03 -0.16 5.72
CA VAL A 60 12.42 1.13 5.15
C VAL A 60 12.96 2.03 6.27
N PRO A 61 14.19 2.58 6.13
CA PRO A 61 14.76 3.51 7.08
C PRO A 61 14.08 4.88 6.97
N LYS A 62 12.82 4.95 7.38
CA LYS A 62 12.06 6.19 7.48
C LYS A 62 11.55 6.31 8.90
N PRO A 63 12.40 6.75 9.84
CA PRO A 63 12.02 6.89 11.23
C PRO A 63 10.87 7.87 11.36
N LEU A 64 9.95 7.58 12.26
CA LEU A 64 9.02 8.58 12.76
C LEU A 64 9.83 9.68 13.44
N GLU A 65 9.41 10.92 13.28
CA GLU A 65 10.07 12.07 13.86
C GLU A 65 10.31 11.85 15.37
N GLY A 66 11.58 11.97 15.81
CA GLY A 66 11.97 11.72 17.20
C GLY A 66 12.10 10.25 17.63
N SER A 67 12.04 9.30 16.71
CA SER A 67 12.13 7.85 16.98
C SER A 67 13.15 7.17 16.07
N SER A 68 13.79 6.12 16.59
CA SER A 68 14.64 5.21 15.80
C SER A 68 13.86 4.07 15.13
N ALA A 69 12.54 4.13 15.17
CA ALA A 69 11.70 3.09 14.59
C ALA A 69 11.74 3.12 13.05
N TRP A 70 11.76 1.95 12.47
CA TRP A 70 11.75 1.75 11.02
C TRP A 70 10.36 1.31 10.58
N ARG A 71 9.98 1.64 9.36
CA ARG A 71 8.67 1.29 8.82
C ARG A 71 8.74 -0.04 8.08
N LEU A 72 7.78 -0.91 8.37
CA LEU A 72 7.51 -2.08 7.55
C LEU A 72 6.79 -1.64 6.26
N ASP A 73 7.24 -2.17 5.13
CA ASP A 73 6.64 -1.92 3.82
C ASP A 73 6.32 -3.26 3.14
N PHE A 74 5.09 -3.41 2.73
CA PHE A 74 4.57 -4.60 2.05
C PHE A 74 4.28 -4.29 0.58
N HIS A 75 5.22 -3.66 -0.09
CA HIS A 75 5.09 -3.18 -1.46
C HIS A 75 4.60 -4.26 -2.44
N ASP A 76 5.20 -5.44 -2.39
CA ASP A 76 4.81 -6.54 -3.27
C ASP A 76 3.39 -7.04 -2.96
N ALA A 77 3.01 -7.07 -1.68
CA ALA A 77 1.64 -7.39 -1.27
C ALA A 77 0.65 -6.35 -1.79
N GLU A 78 0.98 -5.07 -1.68
CA GLU A 78 0.15 -3.99 -2.18
C GLU A 78 -0.06 -4.10 -3.70
N ILE A 79 1.01 -4.32 -4.45
CA ILE A 79 0.93 -4.50 -5.91
C ILE A 79 0.08 -5.72 -6.26
N GLN A 80 0.26 -6.83 -5.56
CA GLN A 80 -0.48 -8.05 -5.80
C GLN A 80 -1.99 -7.87 -5.56
N ILE A 81 -2.35 -7.22 -4.45
CA ILE A 81 -3.75 -6.90 -4.15
C ILE A 81 -4.37 -6.00 -5.22
N ILE A 82 -3.67 -4.95 -5.64
CA ILE A 82 -4.15 -4.05 -6.70
C ILE A 82 -4.31 -4.78 -8.03
N LYS A 83 -3.39 -5.69 -8.36
CA LYS A 83 -3.45 -6.49 -9.59
C LYS A 83 -4.57 -7.53 -9.56
N SER A 84 -4.83 -8.15 -8.40
CA SER A 84 -5.86 -9.18 -8.24
C SER A 84 -7.28 -8.63 -8.39
N LYS A 85 -7.47 -7.32 -8.18
CA LYS A 85 -8.76 -6.63 -8.24
C LYS A 85 -8.84 -5.72 -9.46
N GLN A 86 -9.61 -6.13 -10.47
CA GLN A 86 -9.71 -5.41 -11.75
C GLN A 86 -10.14 -3.95 -11.62
N CYS A 87 -11.03 -3.64 -10.66
CA CYS A 87 -11.51 -2.28 -10.44
C CYS A 87 -10.58 -1.41 -9.58
N ALA A 88 -9.64 -1.99 -8.82
CA ALA A 88 -8.81 -1.22 -7.88
C ALA A 88 -7.94 -0.17 -8.59
N LYS A 89 -7.25 -0.56 -9.65
CA LYS A 89 -6.36 0.35 -10.40
C LYS A 89 -7.10 1.52 -11.08
N PRO A 90 -8.22 1.29 -11.81
CA PRO A 90 -9.03 2.38 -12.35
C PRO A 90 -9.58 3.31 -11.27
N VAL A 91 -10.08 2.78 -10.15
CA VAL A 91 -10.60 3.58 -9.03
C VAL A 91 -9.51 4.45 -8.43
N ILE A 92 -8.32 3.90 -8.18
CA ILE A 92 -7.18 4.68 -7.66
C ILE A 92 -6.81 5.82 -8.62
N LYS A 93 -6.77 5.54 -9.92
CA LYS A 93 -6.50 6.58 -10.93
C LYS A 93 -7.56 7.68 -10.91
N LEU A 94 -8.83 7.31 -10.85
CA LEU A 94 -9.93 8.25 -10.78
C LEU A 94 -9.86 9.13 -9.53
N LEU A 95 -9.60 8.52 -8.36
CA LEU A 95 -9.44 9.25 -7.10
C LEU A 95 -8.27 10.25 -7.15
N LYS A 96 -7.14 9.86 -7.78
CA LYS A 96 -6.00 10.77 -7.98
C LYS A 96 -6.36 11.93 -8.88
N LEU A 97 -7.09 11.71 -9.97
CA LEU A 97 -7.57 12.76 -10.85
C LEU A 97 -8.50 13.73 -10.12
N PHE A 98 -9.40 13.23 -9.29
CA PHE A 98 -10.25 14.07 -8.44
C PHE A 98 -9.44 14.91 -7.45
N ARG A 99 -8.44 14.32 -6.82
CA ARG A 99 -7.55 15.04 -5.89
C ARG A 99 -6.79 16.14 -6.60
N ASP A 100 -6.26 15.88 -7.79
CA ASP A 100 -5.36 16.78 -8.52
C ASP A 100 -6.14 17.80 -9.40
N GLY A 101 -7.47 17.63 -9.55
CA GLY A 101 -8.33 18.49 -10.35
C GLY A 101 -8.85 19.73 -9.62
N SER A 102 -9.93 20.32 -10.16
CA SER A 102 -10.53 21.58 -9.67
C SER A 102 -11.01 21.57 -8.22
N ARG A 103 -11.28 20.38 -7.66
CA ARG A 103 -11.63 20.16 -6.25
C ARG A 103 -10.45 19.83 -5.36
N ALA A 104 -9.25 20.02 -5.84
CA ALA A 104 -8.00 19.73 -5.15
C ALA A 104 -7.90 20.36 -3.75
N GLN A 105 -8.54 21.48 -3.51
CA GLN A 105 -8.51 22.13 -2.19
C GLN A 105 -9.15 21.26 -1.10
N ILE A 106 -10.22 20.53 -1.40
CA ILE A 106 -10.91 19.66 -0.46
C ILE A 106 -10.16 18.33 -0.29
N MET A 107 -9.64 17.78 -1.38
CA MET A 107 -9.00 16.45 -1.38
C MET A 107 -7.46 16.50 -1.28
N LYS A 108 -6.87 17.69 -1.39
CA LYS A 108 -5.41 17.88 -1.34
C LYS A 108 -4.71 17.28 -0.11
N PRO A 109 -5.35 17.27 1.08
CA PRO A 109 -4.76 16.60 2.24
C PRO A 109 -4.69 15.07 2.12
N LEU A 110 -5.40 14.47 1.15
CA LEU A 110 -5.37 13.01 0.97
C LEU A 110 -4.08 12.59 0.26
N PHE A 111 -3.24 11.90 1.00
CA PHE A 111 -2.02 11.31 0.45
C PHE A 111 -2.33 10.18 -0.51
N SER A 112 -1.41 9.93 -1.45
CA SER A 112 -1.53 8.81 -2.41
C SER A 112 -1.70 7.45 -1.72
N TYR A 113 -1.14 7.27 -0.54
CA TYR A 113 -1.32 6.08 0.27
C TYR A 113 -2.79 5.88 0.68
N SER A 114 -3.45 6.92 1.15
CA SER A 114 -4.88 6.87 1.52
C SER A 114 -5.76 6.52 0.32
N LEU A 115 -5.47 7.08 -0.84
CA LEU A 115 -6.21 6.78 -2.08
C LEU A 115 -6.00 5.33 -2.53
N LYS A 116 -4.81 4.81 -2.41
CA LYS A 116 -4.53 3.39 -2.68
C LYS A 116 -5.26 2.47 -1.72
N THR A 117 -5.32 2.82 -0.44
CA THR A 117 -6.05 2.06 0.58
C THR A 117 -7.55 2.02 0.28
N ILE A 118 -8.15 3.16 -0.04
CA ILE A 118 -9.55 3.24 -0.47
C ILE A 118 -9.79 2.38 -1.71
N GLY A 119 -8.94 2.48 -2.72
CA GLY A 119 -9.05 1.69 -3.94
C GLY A 119 -8.94 0.18 -3.70
N LYS A 120 -8.07 -0.25 -2.79
CA LYS A 120 -7.97 -1.66 -2.37
C LYS A 120 -9.24 -2.12 -1.67
N ILE A 121 -9.75 -1.35 -0.71
CA ILE A 121 -10.99 -1.66 0.00
C ILE A 121 -12.15 -1.81 -0.98
N LEU A 122 -12.36 -0.83 -1.84
CA LEU A 122 -13.41 -0.88 -2.87
C LEU A 122 -13.24 -2.08 -3.81
N GLY A 123 -12.01 -2.46 -4.12
CA GLY A 123 -11.71 -3.65 -4.92
C GLY A 123 -12.26 -4.95 -4.33
N TYR A 124 -12.38 -5.07 -3.00
CA TYR A 124 -12.98 -6.24 -2.35
C TYR A 124 -14.51 -6.15 -2.24
N TYR A 125 -15.09 -4.96 -2.24
CA TYR A 125 -16.53 -4.77 -2.06
C TYR A 125 -17.32 -4.61 -3.38
N LEU A 126 -16.67 -4.23 -4.47
CA LEU A 126 -17.33 -3.97 -5.76
C LEU A 126 -17.36 -5.19 -6.71
N LEU A 127 -16.88 -6.31 -6.26
CA LEU A 127 -16.97 -7.56 -7.01
C LEU A 127 -18.13 -8.41 -6.43
#